data_e4a11d2d0cfb265888d3849fa687584a
#
_entry.id   e4a11d2d0cfb265888d3849fa687584a
#
_cell.length_a   1.000
_cell.length_b   1.000
_cell.length_c   1.000
_cell.angle_alpha   90.00
_cell.angle_beta   90.00
_cell.angle_gamma   90.00
#
_symmetry.space_group_name_H-M   'P 1'
#
loop_
_entity.id
_entity.type
_entity.pdbx_description
1 polymer ?
#
loop_
_entity_poly.entity_id
_entity_poly.type
_entity_poly.pdbx_seq_one_letter_code
_entity_poly.pdbx_strand_id
1 'polypeptide(L)'
;LKADPLLGTNEEFSALCLAAAREGIRIILDGVFSHTGSDSRYFNREGRYGPGGAYRDRNSPYRSWYDFDSGYPCGYRSWWGFATLPEVQEDSPSYVDFICGKGGVIDTWLNLGASGFRLDVADELPDDFIEKIRTAVKSHGDDKLLLGEVWEDATTKEAFGQRRTYLRGRGLDAVMNYPFRNAALSYVTGGDVHAVAEQILSICENYPAPA
;
A
#
# COMPACT_ATOMS: atom_id res chain seq x y z
N LEU A 1 5.48 -16.95 -1.94
CA LEU A 1 4.24 -16.18 -1.88
C LEU A 1 3.06 -17.06 -2.26
N LYS A 2 2.03 -17.09 -1.44
CA LYS A 2 0.83 -17.91 -1.66
C LYS A 2 -0.37 -17.37 -0.90
N ALA A 3 -1.57 -17.71 -1.36
CA ALA A 3 -2.82 -17.43 -0.67
C ALA A 3 -2.86 -18.12 0.71
N ASP A 4 -3.61 -17.54 1.63
CA ASP A 4 -3.87 -18.18 2.92
C ASP A 4 -4.70 -19.46 2.67
N PRO A 5 -4.28 -20.62 3.20
CA PRO A 5 -5.00 -21.88 2.99
C PRO A 5 -6.46 -21.86 3.47
N LEU A 6 -6.83 -20.94 4.36
CA LEU A 6 -8.22 -20.74 4.78
C LEU A 6 -9.07 -20.06 3.72
N LEU A 7 -8.43 -19.31 2.80
CA LEU A 7 -9.11 -18.59 1.70
C LEU A 7 -9.05 -19.38 0.38
N GLY A 8 -8.05 -20.25 0.23
CA GLY A 8 -7.86 -21.05 -0.98
C GLY A 8 -6.41 -21.18 -1.42
N THR A 9 -6.23 -21.41 -2.72
CA THR A 9 -4.93 -21.59 -3.36
C THR A 9 -4.64 -20.49 -4.36
N ASN A 10 -3.41 -20.40 -4.84
CA ASN A 10 -3.03 -19.48 -5.91
C ASN A 10 -3.80 -19.74 -7.21
N GLU A 11 -4.07 -21.01 -7.50
CA GLU A 11 -4.83 -21.44 -8.67
C GLU A 11 -6.30 -21.00 -8.58
N GLU A 12 -6.90 -21.08 -7.40
CA GLU A 12 -8.26 -20.59 -7.14
C GLU A 12 -8.34 -19.07 -7.22
N PHE A 13 -7.32 -18.36 -6.72
CA PHE A 13 -7.22 -16.91 -6.90
C PHE A 13 -7.12 -16.52 -8.38
N SER A 14 -6.31 -17.24 -9.17
CA SER A 14 -6.22 -17.01 -10.62
C SER A 14 -7.56 -17.30 -11.32
N ALA A 15 -8.25 -18.35 -10.94
CA ALA A 15 -9.58 -18.67 -11.45
C ALA A 15 -10.61 -17.58 -11.10
N LEU A 16 -10.55 -17.02 -9.89
CA LEU A 16 -11.37 -15.89 -9.47
C LEU A 16 -11.12 -14.65 -10.35
N CYS A 17 -9.85 -14.30 -10.59
CA CYS A 17 -9.50 -13.17 -11.46
C CYS A 17 -10.05 -13.35 -12.89
N LEU A 18 -9.93 -14.55 -13.44
CA LEU A 18 -10.47 -14.87 -14.77
C LEU A 18 -12.00 -14.81 -14.81
N ALA A 19 -12.69 -15.31 -13.78
CA ALA A 19 -14.13 -15.26 -13.69
C ALA A 19 -14.64 -13.81 -13.56
N ALA A 20 -14.02 -13.02 -12.70
CA ALA A 20 -14.33 -11.60 -12.53
C ALA A 20 -14.15 -10.80 -13.84
N ALA A 21 -13.05 -11.07 -14.57
CA ALA A 21 -12.76 -10.41 -15.83
C ALA A 21 -13.83 -10.68 -16.91
N ARG A 22 -14.44 -11.87 -16.94
CA ARG A 22 -15.55 -12.20 -17.84
C ARG A 22 -16.81 -11.39 -17.57
N GLU A 23 -16.98 -10.94 -16.32
CA GLU A 23 -18.07 -10.07 -15.89
C GLU A 23 -17.68 -8.57 -15.94
N GLY A 24 -16.54 -8.23 -16.53
CA GLY A 24 -16.03 -6.86 -16.61
C GLY A 24 -15.49 -6.30 -15.30
N ILE A 25 -15.22 -7.15 -14.30
CA ILE A 25 -14.71 -6.76 -13.00
C ILE A 25 -13.20 -7.00 -12.93
N ARG A 26 -12.45 -6.02 -12.44
CA ARG A 26 -11.00 -6.13 -12.21
C ARG A 26 -10.70 -6.29 -10.73
N ILE A 27 -9.89 -7.28 -10.38
CA ILE A 27 -9.45 -7.51 -8.99
C ILE A 27 -8.17 -6.70 -8.75
N ILE A 28 -8.20 -5.78 -7.79
CA ILE A 28 -7.02 -5.11 -7.26
C ILE A 28 -6.76 -5.59 -5.83
N LEU A 29 -5.50 -5.72 -5.46
CA LEU A 29 -5.10 -6.21 -4.14
C LEU A 29 -4.69 -5.06 -3.23
N ASP A 30 -4.90 -5.23 -1.94
CA ASP A 30 -4.39 -4.31 -0.93
C ASP A 30 -2.89 -4.55 -0.72
N GLY A 31 -2.10 -3.54 -1.01
CA GLY A 31 -0.65 -3.52 -0.86
C GLY A 31 -0.26 -2.82 0.44
N VAL A 32 -0.25 -3.57 1.54
CA VAL A 32 0.23 -3.07 2.84
C VAL A 32 1.74 -3.23 2.87
N PHE A 33 2.46 -2.19 2.45
CA PHE A 33 3.91 -2.23 2.26
C PHE A 33 4.69 -1.32 3.21
N SER A 34 4.00 -0.62 4.13
CA SER A 34 4.59 0.21 5.18
C SER A 34 4.91 -0.57 6.46
N HIS A 35 4.23 -1.70 6.69
CA HIS A 35 4.39 -2.52 7.89
C HIS A 35 4.03 -3.98 7.62
N THR A 36 4.33 -4.83 8.58
CA THR A 36 3.90 -6.25 8.58
C THR A 36 3.16 -6.57 9.87
N GLY A 37 2.49 -7.72 9.92
CA GLY A 37 2.03 -8.24 11.21
C GLY A 37 3.20 -8.67 12.09
N SER A 38 3.13 -8.42 13.40
CA SER A 38 4.14 -8.90 14.36
C SER A 38 4.25 -10.42 14.38
N ASP A 39 3.18 -11.10 14.03
CA ASP A 39 3.08 -12.55 13.91
C ASP A 39 3.44 -13.09 12.51
N SER A 40 3.81 -12.21 11.56
CA SER A 40 4.29 -12.64 10.25
C SER A 40 5.56 -13.48 10.35
N ARG A 41 5.81 -14.35 9.37
CA ARG A 41 7.05 -15.14 9.32
C ARG A 41 8.32 -14.27 9.22
N TYR A 42 8.20 -13.06 8.72
CA TYR A 42 9.32 -12.12 8.53
C TYR A 42 9.74 -11.49 9.85
N PHE A 43 8.78 -11.08 10.69
CA PHE A 43 9.01 -10.50 12.00
C PHE A 43 9.06 -11.57 13.10
N ASN A 44 8.04 -12.43 13.20
CA ASN A 44 7.93 -13.60 14.06
C ASN A 44 8.08 -13.31 15.56
N ARG A 45 7.42 -12.27 16.07
CA ARG A 45 7.48 -11.92 17.49
C ARG A 45 6.95 -13.06 18.38
N GLU A 46 5.84 -13.67 17.99
CA GLU A 46 5.15 -14.73 18.73
C GLU A 46 5.84 -16.12 18.61
N GLY A 47 6.83 -16.26 17.71
CA GLY A 47 7.59 -17.51 17.55
C GLY A 47 6.85 -18.63 16.81
N ARG A 48 5.80 -18.32 16.07
CA ARG A 48 5.01 -19.30 15.33
C ARG A 48 5.78 -20.01 14.22
N TYR A 49 6.88 -19.38 13.75
CA TYR A 49 7.73 -19.87 12.66
C TYR A 49 9.10 -20.36 13.16
N GLY A 50 9.16 -20.87 14.41
CA GLY A 50 10.39 -21.36 15.00
C GLY A 50 11.33 -20.24 15.43
N PRO A 51 12.67 -20.47 15.46
CA PRO A 51 13.64 -19.50 15.95
C PRO A 51 13.93 -18.34 14.98
N GLY A 52 13.50 -18.43 13.72
CA GLY A 52 13.76 -17.42 12.69
C GLY A 52 12.87 -16.19 12.81
N GLY A 53 13.07 -15.24 11.87
CA GLY A 53 12.38 -13.96 11.82
C GLY A 53 13.15 -12.84 12.50
N ALA A 54 12.90 -11.59 12.08
CA ALA A 54 13.69 -10.43 12.48
C ALA A 54 13.69 -10.15 13.98
N TYR A 55 12.61 -10.44 14.68
CA TYR A 55 12.50 -10.18 16.11
C TYR A 55 13.31 -11.19 16.94
N ARG A 56 13.28 -12.46 16.56
CA ARG A 56 13.89 -13.56 17.34
C ARG A 56 15.34 -13.84 16.99
N ASP A 57 15.73 -13.56 15.75
CA ASP A 57 17.08 -13.84 15.26
C ASP A 57 17.72 -12.56 14.72
N ARG A 58 18.78 -12.10 15.40
CA ARG A 58 19.56 -10.93 14.97
C ARG A 58 20.30 -11.14 13.64
N ASN A 59 20.53 -12.40 13.26
CA ASN A 59 21.14 -12.78 11.98
C ASN A 59 20.12 -13.12 10.90
N SER A 60 18.83 -12.92 11.18
CA SER A 60 17.77 -13.15 10.21
C SER A 60 18.00 -12.33 8.93
N PRO A 61 17.76 -12.90 7.73
CA PRO A 61 17.81 -12.15 6.47
C PRO A 61 16.79 -11.00 6.41
N TYR A 62 15.80 -11.04 7.29
CA TYR A 62 14.77 -10.00 7.41
C TYR A 62 15.13 -8.92 8.46
N ARG A 63 16.27 -9.03 9.14
CA ARG A 63 16.63 -8.11 10.22
C ARG A 63 16.73 -6.66 9.75
N SER A 64 17.29 -6.43 8.57
CA SER A 64 17.44 -5.11 7.96
C SER A 64 16.12 -4.50 7.45
N TRP A 65 15.03 -5.26 7.49
CA TRP A 65 13.72 -4.73 7.10
C TRP A 65 13.09 -3.88 8.19
N TYR A 66 13.57 -3.95 9.41
CA TYR A 66 12.96 -3.31 10.57
C TYR A 66 13.99 -2.52 11.37
N ASP A 67 13.52 -1.43 11.97
CA ASP A 67 14.33 -0.60 12.85
C ASP A 67 14.12 -1.03 14.31
N PHE A 68 15.20 -1.48 14.94
CA PHE A 68 15.21 -1.95 16.33
C PHE A 68 16.04 -1.01 17.19
N ASP A 69 15.38 -0.27 18.07
CA ASP A 69 16.01 0.63 19.03
C ASP A 69 15.29 0.58 20.37
N SER A 70 16.05 0.67 21.47
CA SER A 70 15.51 0.69 22.84
C SER A 70 14.71 1.96 23.16
N GLY A 71 14.85 2.99 22.35
CA GLY A 71 14.04 4.23 22.45
C GLY A 71 12.61 4.05 21.99
N TYR A 72 12.31 3.03 21.21
CA TYR A 72 10.92 2.72 20.85
C TYR A 72 10.19 2.00 21.98
N PRO A 73 8.92 2.32 22.25
CA PRO A 73 8.15 1.72 23.36
C PRO A 73 8.11 0.18 23.35
N CYS A 74 8.15 -0.45 22.16
CA CYS A 74 8.15 -1.90 22.00
C CYS A 74 9.52 -2.48 21.59
N GLY A 75 10.59 -1.65 21.58
CA GLY A 75 11.95 -2.03 21.18
C GLY A 75 12.16 -2.08 19.67
N TYR A 76 11.20 -1.63 18.88
CA TYR A 76 11.25 -1.49 17.43
C TYR A 76 10.26 -0.42 16.96
N ARG A 77 10.53 0.15 15.80
CA ARG A 77 9.62 1.09 15.14
C ARG A 77 8.35 0.38 14.73
N SER A 78 7.20 0.98 15.06
CA SER A 78 5.88 0.40 14.77
C SER A 78 4.90 1.48 14.34
N TRP A 79 4.00 1.12 13.44
CA TRP A 79 3.01 2.03 12.88
C TRP A 79 2.14 2.61 13.98
N TRP A 80 2.21 3.91 14.15
CA TRP A 80 1.52 4.70 15.21
C TRP A 80 1.70 4.15 16.64
N GLY A 81 2.77 3.42 16.91
CA GLY A 81 3.05 2.80 18.21
C GLY A 81 2.33 1.48 18.45
N PHE A 82 1.60 0.94 17.47
CA PHE A 82 0.96 -0.36 17.60
C PHE A 82 2.00 -1.48 17.48
N ALA A 83 2.30 -2.12 18.61
CA ALA A 83 3.29 -3.19 18.66
C ALA A 83 2.97 -4.42 17.79
N THR A 84 1.74 -4.56 17.32
CA THR A 84 1.32 -5.60 16.39
C THR A 84 1.65 -5.28 14.92
N LEU A 85 2.09 -4.05 14.64
CA LEU A 85 2.34 -3.54 13.28
C LEU A 85 3.76 -2.96 13.17
N PRO A 86 4.83 -3.82 13.21
CA PRO A 86 6.19 -3.36 13.01
C PRO A 86 6.36 -2.73 11.62
N GLU A 87 6.82 -1.48 11.58
CA GLU A 87 7.14 -0.77 10.35
C GLU A 87 8.35 -1.39 9.67
N VAL A 88 8.34 -1.35 8.34
CA VAL A 88 9.48 -1.75 7.53
C VAL A 88 10.32 -0.54 7.13
N GLN A 89 11.54 -0.80 6.70
CA GLN A 89 12.43 0.18 6.08
C GLN A 89 12.29 0.02 4.56
N GLU A 90 11.56 0.93 3.92
CA GLU A 90 11.22 0.89 2.49
C GLU A 90 12.43 1.13 1.58
N ASP A 91 13.56 1.56 2.14
CA ASP A 91 14.84 1.70 1.47
C ASP A 91 15.74 0.45 1.59
N SER A 92 15.36 -0.52 2.44
CA SER A 92 16.12 -1.79 2.57
C SER A 92 16.14 -2.53 1.23
N PRO A 93 17.33 -2.76 0.62
CA PRO A 93 17.40 -3.34 -0.73
C PRO A 93 16.71 -4.70 -0.86
N SER A 94 16.84 -5.55 0.17
CA SER A 94 16.20 -6.87 0.16
C SER A 94 14.69 -6.80 0.36
N TYR A 95 14.17 -5.78 1.04
CA TYR A 95 12.74 -5.54 1.13
C TYR A 95 12.18 -5.01 -0.21
N VAL A 96 12.88 -4.05 -0.81
CA VAL A 96 12.52 -3.53 -2.14
C VAL A 96 12.48 -4.66 -3.17
N ASP A 97 13.49 -5.53 -3.18
CA ASP A 97 13.52 -6.70 -4.08
C ASP A 97 12.39 -7.68 -3.78
N PHE A 98 12.07 -7.93 -2.52
CA PHE A 98 10.94 -8.77 -2.12
C PHE A 98 9.59 -8.23 -2.60
N ILE A 99 9.38 -6.92 -2.58
CA ILE A 99 8.13 -6.29 -3.06
C ILE A 99 8.12 -6.14 -4.58
N CYS A 100 9.19 -5.54 -5.15
CA CYS A 100 9.23 -5.05 -6.54
C CYS A 100 10.03 -5.95 -7.49
N GLY A 101 10.85 -6.87 -6.97
CA GLY A 101 11.72 -7.73 -7.77
C GLY A 101 10.95 -8.81 -8.53
N LYS A 102 11.65 -9.43 -9.49
CA LYS A 102 11.10 -10.57 -10.24
C LYS A 102 10.85 -11.76 -9.30
N GLY A 103 9.64 -12.33 -9.31
CA GLY A 103 9.18 -13.34 -8.37
C GLY A 103 8.84 -12.76 -6.98
N GLY A 104 8.91 -11.45 -6.80
CA GLY A 104 8.48 -10.74 -5.61
C GLY A 104 6.95 -10.65 -5.50
N VAL A 105 6.48 -9.84 -4.55
CA VAL A 105 5.04 -9.74 -4.24
C VAL A 105 4.24 -9.26 -5.46
N ILE A 106 4.64 -8.14 -6.05
CA ILE A 106 3.94 -7.53 -7.18
C ILE A 106 3.94 -8.47 -8.37
N ASP A 107 5.11 -8.99 -8.76
CA ASP A 107 5.25 -9.89 -9.89
C ASP A 107 4.39 -11.15 -9.72
N THR A 108 4.40 -11.77 -8.53
CA THR A 108 3.63 -12.98 -8.27
C THR A 108 2.13 -12.76 -8.45
N TRP A 109 1.56 -11.73 -7.83
CA TRP A 109 0.11 -11.54 -7.83
C TRP A 109 -0.42 -10.99 -9.15
N LEU A 110 0.35 -10.17 -9.86
CA LEU A 110 -0.04 -9.72 -11.21
C LEU A 110 0.02 -10.86 -12.23
N ASN A 111 0.99 -11.77 -12.12
CA ASN A 111 1.05 -12.98 -12.95
C ASN A 111 -0.10 -13.96 -12.66
N LEU A 112 -0.64 -13.96 -11.43
CA LEU A 112 -1.83 -14.74 -11.07
C LEU A 112 -3.15 -14.09 -11.55
N GLY A 113 -3.10 -12.89 -12.12
CA GLY A 113 -4.26 -12.27 -12.76
C GLY A 113 -4.81 -11.03 -12.05
N ALA A 114 -4.19 -10.56 -10.97
CA ALA A 114 -4.56 -9.28 -10.37
C ALA A 114 -4.40 -8.14 -11.38
N SER A 115 -5.27 -7.14 -11.29
CA SER A 115 -5.28 -5.98 -12.19
C SER A 115 -4.58 -4.75 -11.62
N GLY A 116 -4.01 -4.86 -10.43
CA GLY A 116 -3.30 -3.76 -9.80
C GLY A 116 -3.25 -3.88 -8.28
N PHE A 117 -2.82 -2.79 -7.67
CA PHE A 117 -2.72 -2.65 -6.21
C PHE A 117 -3.33 -1.34 -5.73
N ARG A 118 -3.95 -1.38 -4.56
CA ARG A 118 -4.21 -0.22 -3.71
C ARG A 118 -3.12 -0.18 -2.64
N LEU A 119 -2.39 0.91 -2.53
CA LEU A 119 -1.39 1.09 -1.49
C LEU A 119 -2.04 1.62 -0.22
N ASP A 120 -1.93 0.82 0.83
CA ASP A 120 -2.30 1.20 2.20
C ASP A 120 -1.40 2.33 2.69
N VAL A 121 -1.98 3.34 3.36
CA VAL A 121 -1.30 4.53 3.89
C VAL A 121 -0.24 5.09 2.94
N ALA A 122 -0.60 5.30 1.67
CA ALA A 122 0.34 5.73 0.64
C ALA A 122 1.02 7.07 0.96
N ASP A 123 0.44 7.89 1.81
CA ASP A 123 1.01 9.15 2.28
C ASP A 123 2.16 8.95 3.29
N GLU A 124 2.28 7.80 3.89
CA GLU A 124 3.40 7.42 4.76
C GLU A 124 4.52 6.67 4.01
N LEU A 125 4.31 6.28 2.73
CA LEU A 125 5.36 5.67 1.91
C LEU A 125 6.24 6.75 1.24
N PRO A 126 7.58 6.59 1.20
CA PRO A 126 8.46 7.49 0.46
C PRO A 126 8.15 7.50 -1.05
N ASP A 127 8.27 8.67 -1.71
CA ASP A 127 8.01 8.80 -3.14
C ASP A 127 8.89 7.86 -3.99
N ASP A 128 10.16 7.71 -3.64
CA ASP A 128 11.09 6.80 -4.32
C ASP A 128 10.64 5.33 -4.25
N PHE A 129 10.01 4.94 -3.15
CA PHE A 129 9.49 3.58 -3.03
C PHE A 129 8.21 3.40 -3.85
N ILE A 130 7.32 4.39 -3.84
CA ILE A 130 6.13 4.40 -4.70
C ILE A 130 6.52 4.33 -6.19
N GLU A 131 7.56 5.05 -6.63
CA GLU A 131 8.07 4.99 -8.01
C GLU A 131 8.60 3.59 -8.39
N LYS A 132 9.27 2.89 -7.46
CA LYS A 132 9.72 1.51 -7.67
C LYS A 132 8.53 0.55 -7.77
N ILE A 133 7.52 0.69 -6.89
CA ILE A 133 6.27 -0.06 -6.96
C ILE A 133 5.57 0.18 -8.30
N ARG A 134 5.44 1.46 -8.72
CA ARG A 134 4.87 1.79 -10.04
C ARG A 134 5.59 1.10 -11.17
N THR A 135 6.91 1.16 -11.18
CA THR A 135 7.73 0.52 -12.20
C THR A 135 7.46 -0.98 -12.27
N ALA A 136 7.42 -1.65 -11.12
CA ALA A 136 7.09 -3.07 -11.04
C ALA A 136 5.68 -3.37 -11.53
N VAL A 137 4.67 -2.59 -11.11
CA VAL A 137 3.27 -2.76 -11.54
C VAL A 137 3.14 -2.55 -13.05
N LYS A 138 3.68 -1.46 -13.60
CA LYS A 138 3.57 -1.11 -15.01
C LYS A 138 4.37 -2.02 -15.95
N SER A 139 5.37 -2.74 -15.43
CA SER A 139 6.05 -3.78 -16.21
C SER A 139 5.15 -4.94 -16.65
N HIS A 140 3.98 -5.10 -16.00
CA HIS A 140 2.95 -6.09 -16.34
C HIS A 140 1.86 -5.55 -17.29
N GLY A 141 1.90 -4.28 -17.64
CA GLY A 141 0.96 -3.62 -18.55
C GLY A 141 0.55 -2.23 -18.07
N ASP A 142 0.37 -1.31 -18.99
CA ASP A 142 -0.01 0.08 -18.68
C ASP A 142 -1.43 0.17 -18.07
N ASP A 143 -2.27 -0.83 -18.34
CA ASP A 143 -3.63 -0.96 -17.80
C ASP A 143 -3.69 -1.41 -16.34
N LYS A 144 -2.56 -1.83 -15.75
CA LYS A 144 -2.50 -2.20 -14.33
C LYS A 144 -2.62 -0.97 -13.46
N LEU A 145 -3.57 -1.00 -12.52
CA LEU A 145 -3.88 0.14 -11.66
C LEU A 145 -2.95 0.20 -10.44
N LEU A 146 -2.46 1.39 -10.12
CA LEU A 146 -1.82 1.71 -8.85
C LEU A 146 -2.62 2.83 -8.17
N LEU A 147 -3.48 2.45 -7.23
CA LEU A 147 -4.31 3.34 -6.42
C LEU A 147 -3.64 3.60 -5.07
N GLY A 148 -3.66 4.82 -4.56
CA GLY A 148 -3.13 5.12 -3.22
C GLY A 148 -4.20 5.53 -2.23
N GLU A 149 -4.04 5.13 -0.97
CA GLU A 149 -4.80 5.71 0.13
C GLU A 149 -4.12 6.99 0.60
N VAL A 150 -4.79 8.12 0.37
CA VAL A 150 -4.41 9.46 0.86
C VAL A 150 -5.67 10.08 1.44
N TRP A 151 -5.65 10.43 2.73
CA TRP A 151 -6.87 10.87 3.43
C TRP A 151 -7.21 12.33 3.19
N GLU A 152 -6.22 13.15 2.87
CA GLU A 152 -6.40 14.56 2.56
C GLU A 152 -6.37 14.82 1.05
N ASP A 153 -6.30 16.09 0.69
CA ASP A 153 -6.11 16.48 -0.71
C ASP A 153 -4.72 16.09 -1.21
N ALA A 154 -4.66 15.10 -2.08
CA ALA A 154 -3.43 14.57 -2.65
C ALA A 154 -2.66 15.58 -3.53
N THR A 155 -3.33 16.64 -4.00
CA THR A 155 -2.72 17.67 -4.85
C THR A 155 -1.90 18.67 -4.04
N THR A 156 -2.19 18.80 -2.74
CA THR A 156 -1.53 19.74 -1.82
C THR A 156 -0.81 19.06 -0.66
N LYS A 157 -0.95 17.74 -0.52
CA LYS A 157 -0.35 16.98 0.60
C LYS A 157 1.14 17.23 0.72
N GLU A 158 1.57 17.49 1.94
CA GLU A 158 2.97 17.56 2.33
C GLU A 158 3.30 16.40 3.28
N ALA A 159 4.40 15.72 3.05
CA ALA A 159 4.98 14.72 3.93
C ALA A 159 6.50 14.65 3.71
N PHE A 160 7.24 14.17 4.68
CA PHE A 160 8.72 14.11 4.63
C PHE A 160 9.39 15.46 4.31
N GLY A 161 8.75 16.57 4.74
CA GLY A 161 9.26 17.94 4.53
C GLY A 161 9.14 18.46 3.09
N GLN A 162 8.35 17.80 2.24
CA GLN A 162 8.14 18.22 0.85
C GLN A 162 6.70 17.98 0.40
N ARG A 163 6.27 18.75 -0.63
CA ARG A 163 5.00 18.52 -1.30
C ARG A 163 5.07 17.23 -2.11
N ARG A 164 4.08 16.37 -1.91
CA ARG A 164 4.00 15.07 -2.58
C ARG A 164 3.62 15.21 -4.06
N THR A 165 4.08 14.25 -4.85
CA THR A 165 3.93 14.29 -6.32
C THR A 165 3.14 13.11 -6.87
N TYR A 166 2.23 12.56 -6.07
CA TYR A 166 1.50 11.32 -6.35
C TYR A 166 0.93 11.22 -7.77
N LEU A 167 0.27 12.30 -8.24
CA LEU A 167 -0.52 12.31 -9.47
C LEU A 167 0.21 12.98 -10.65
N ARG A 168 1.53 13.12 -10.57
CA ARG A 168 2.35 13.75 -11.62
C ARG A 168 2.97 12.77 -12.62
N GLY A 169 2.38 11.57 -12.76
CA GLY A 169 2.76 10.56 -13.75
C GLY A 169 3.89 9.62 -13.32
N ARG A 170 4.54 9.86 -12.17
CA ARG A 170 5.63 9.02 -11.65
C ARG A 170 5.24 8.20 -10.42
N GLY A 171 4.17 8.58 -9.75
CA GLY A 171 3.64 7.93 -8.55
C GLY A 171 2.42 7.06 -8.84
N LEU A 172 1.27 7.50 -8.35
CA LEU A 172 0.00 6.79 -8.43
C LEU A 172 -0.76 7.10 -9.72
N ASP A 173 -1.64 6.20 -10.13
CA ASP A 173 -2.61 6.48 -11.20
C ASP A 173 -3.80 7.27 -10.67
N ALA A 174 -4.23 6.98 -9.43
CA ALA A 174 -5.34 7.61 -8.75
C ALA A 174 -5.17 7.52 -7.23
N VAL A 175 -5.99 8.26 -6.49
CA VAL A 175 -6.07 8.18 -5.03
C VAL A 175 -7.51 7.91 -4.58
N MET A 176 -7.67 7.34 -3.39
CA MET A 176 -8.98 7.21 -2.74
C MET A 176 -9.51 8.60 -2.41
N ASN A 177 -10.70 8.94 -2.92
CA ASN A 177 -11.23 10.30 -2.85
C ASN A 177 -11.94 10.58 -1.50
N TYR A 178 -11.17 10.64 -0.41
CA TYR A 178 -11.68 11.01 0.91
C TYR A 178 -12.23 12.45 0.96
N PRO A 179 -11.66 13.44 0.26
CA PRO A 179 -12.26 14.78 0.17
C PRO A 179 -13.70 14.75 -0.36
N PHE A 180 -13.96 13.99 -1.45
CA PHE A 180 -15.31 13.83 -1.98
C PHE A 180 -16.24 13.12 -1.01
N ARG A 181 -15.77 12.02 -0.39
CA ARG A 181 -16.53 11.30 0.65
C ARG A 181 -16.96 12.26 1.76
N ASN A 182 -16.05 13.09 2.25
CA ASN A 182 -16.33 14.01 3.35
C ASN A 182 -17.31 15.11 2.92
N ALA A 183 -17.17 15.65 1.72
CA ALA A 183 -18.13 16.60 1.13
C ALA A 183 -19.52 15.97 1.02
N ALA A 184 -19.64 14.75 0.48
CA ALA A 184 -20.91 14.05 0.36
C ALA A 184 -21.57 13.77 1.71
N LEU A 185 -20.82 13.31 2.70
CA LEU A 185 -21.34 13.10 4.05
C LEU A 185 -21.78 14.41 4.69
N SER A 186 -20.99 15.48 4.57
CA SER A 186 -21.35 16.81 5.08
C SER A 186 -22.66 17.30 4.47
N TYR A 187 -22.83 17.16 3.14
CA TYR A 187 -24.06 17.54 2.45
C TYR A 187 -25.29 16.83 3.00
N VAL A 188 -25.25 15.50 3.11
CA VAL A 188 -26.41 14.70 3.55
C VAL A 188 -26.72 14.84 5.03
N THR A 189 -25.77 15.29 5.84
CA THR A 189 -25.95 15.53 7.29
C THR A 189 -26.27 17.00 7.61
N GLY A 190 -26.54 17.84 6.60
CA GLY A 190 -26.96 19.24 6.78
C GLY A 190 -25.81 20.21 7.05
N GLY A 191 -24.61 19.90 6.58
CA GLY A 191 -23.46 20.80 6.63
C GLY A 191 -23.61 22.01 5.70
N ASP A 192 -22.64 22.94 5.79
CA ASP A 192 -22.63 24.15 4.96
C ASP A 192 -22.49 23.83 3.48
N VAL A 193 -23.51 24.17 2.69
CA VAL A 193 -23.57 23.91 1.23
C VAL A 193 -22.46 24.67 0.49
N HIS A 194 -22.06 25.85 0.95
CA HIS A 194 -20.97 26.61 0.31
C HIS A 194 -19.63 25.90 0.49
N ALA A 195 -19.31 25.44 1.70
CA ALA A 195 -18.10 24.67 1.96
C ALA A 195 -18.06 23.35 1.17
N VAL A 196 -19.21 22.66 1.03
CA VAL A 196 -19.34 21.47 0.18
C VAL A 196 -19.06 21.78 -1.28
N ALA A 197 -19.63 22.87 -1.81
CA ALA A 197 -19.43 23.29 -3.20
C ALA A 197 -17.97 23.67 -3.47
N GLU A 198 -17.33 24.42 -2.57
CA GLU A 198 -15.90 24.77 -2.68
C GLU A 198 -15.02 23.52 -2.70
N GLN A 199 -15.31 22.52 -1.86
CA GLN A 199 -14.57 21.26 -1.85
C GLN A 199 -14.71 20.49 -3.17
N ILE A 200 -15.93 20.41 -3.73
CA ILE A 200 -16.16 19.74 -5.02
C ILE A 200 -15.44 20.49 -6.15
N LEU A 201 -15.52 21.81 -6.19
CA LEU A 201 -14.84 22.64 -7.17
C LEU A 201 -13.31 22.45 -7.09
N SER A 202 -12.75 22.46 -5.89
CA SER A 202 -11.32 22.20 -5.67
C SER A 202 -10.89 20.84 -6.25
N ILE A 203 -11.68 19.78 -6.06
CA ILE A 203 -11.40 18.48 -6.67
C ILE A 203 -11.38 18.58 -8.19
N CYS A 204 -12.42 19.19 -8.78
CA CYS A 204 -12.54 19.31 -10.23
C CYS A 204 -11.42 20.14 -10.88
N GLU A 205 -10.92 21.16 -10.16
CA GLU A 205 -9.91 22.09 -10.68
C GLU A 205 -8.47 21.58 -10.51
N ASN A 206 -8.19 20.83 -9.44
CA ASN A 206 -6.81 20.50 -9.05
C ASN A 206 -6.39 19.08 -9.39
N TYR A 207 -7.34 18.15 -9.53
CA TYR A 207 -7.00 16.77 -9.89
C TYR A 207 -6.89 16.61 -11.41
N PRO A 208 -5.90 15.85 -11.91
CA PRO A 208 -5.85 15.52 -13.33
C PRO A 208 -7.04 14.64 -13.71
N ALA A 209 -7.57 14.84 -14.93
CA ALA A 209 -8.80 14.19 -15.39
C ALA A 209 -8.83 12.64 -15.27
N PRO A 210 -7.70 11.90 -15.38
CA PRO A 210 -7.69 10.46 -15.21
C PRO A 210 -7.50 9.97 -13.76
N ALA A 211 -7.33 10.87 -12.79
CA ALA A 211 -7.00 10.51 -11.39
C ALA A 211 -8.24 10.28 -10.53
#